data_65b2828765e52e35842e6721c48288a3
#
_entry.id   65b2828765e52e35842e6721c48288a3
#
_cell.length_a   1.000
_cell.length_b   1.000
_cell.length_c   1.000
_cell.angle_alpha   90.00
_cell.angle_beta   90.00
_cell.angle_gamma   90.00
#
_symmetry.space_group_name_H-M   'P 1'
#
loop_
_entity.id
_entity.type
_entity.pdbx_description
1 polymer ?
#
loop_
_entity_poly.entity_id
_entity_poly.type
_entity_poly.pdbx_seq_one_letter_code
_entity_poly.pdbx_strand_id
1 'polypeptide(L)'
;LLEGWFLWFILFWIVILISLMCIGGFFMFRKFLKRLPKTDGKSDMDWEEYYISETRHMWKQEEIDLLEDLVHPVPELFRDVARQKIAGKIGELALQERVTAISQDLIFRGYILATPKRDHKFLKKKLIERNVDIKTYENFFI
;
A
#
# COMPACT_ATOMS: atom_id res chain seq x y z
N LEU A 1 6.32 49.67 -22.25
CA LEU A 1 6.92 49.63 -20.92
C LEU A 1 6.04 48.89 -19.95
N LEU A 2 6.58 47.84 -19.35
CA LEU A 2 5.88 47.11 -18.32
C LEU A 2 5.90 47.90 -17.02
N GLU A 3 4.73 48.10 -16.42
CA GLU A 3 4.63 48.72 -15.11
C GLU A 3 5.18 47.76 -14.02
N GLY A 4 5.66 48.34 -12.92
CA GLY A 4 6.30 47.52 -11.85
C GLY A 4 5.41 46.43 -11.29
N TRP A 5 4.11 46.71 -11.10
CA TRP A 5 3.16 45.72 -10.61
C TRP A 5 2.96 44.56 -11.60
N PHE A 6 3.05 44.79 -12.89
CA PHE A 6 2.92 43.78 -13.92
C PHE A 6 4.14 42.84 -13.92
N LEU A 7 5.34 43.37 -13.70
CA LEU A 7 6.54 42.56 -13.52
C LEU A 7 6.42 41.66 -12.31
N TRP A 8 5.94 42.16 -11.20
CA TRP A 8 5.69 41.37 -10.00
C TRP A 8 4.65 40.28 -10.24
N PHE A 9 3.61 40.58 -10.98
CA PHE A 9 2.58 39.62 -11.38
C PHE A 9 3.15 38.50 -12.21
N ILE A 10 3.99 38.82 -13.20
CA ILE A 10 4.68 37.79 -14.03
C ILE A 10 5.62 36.92 -13.19
N LEU A 11 6.41 37.52 -12.32
CA LEU A 11 7.30 36.79 -11.43
C LEU A 11 6.54 35.85 -10.52
N PHE A 12 5.43 36.30 -9.95
CA PHE A 12 4.56 35.48 -9.13
C PHE A 12 4.02 34.27 -9.90
N TRP A 13 3.55 34.48 -11.13
CA TRP A 13 3.08 33.40 -12.00
C TRP A 13 4.19 32.41 -12.34
N ILE A 14 5.38 32.89 -12.64
CA ILE A 14 6.53 32.02 -12.93
C ILE A 14 6.83 31.13 -11.74
N VAL A 15 6.85 31.69 -10.53
CA VAL A 15 7.10 30.92 -9.31
C VAL A 15 6.03 29.85 -9.10
N ILE A 16 4.76 30.20 -9.32
CA ILE A 16 3.64 29.24 -9.21
C ILE A 16 3.81 28.09 -10.23
N LEU A 17 4.09 28.41 -11.49
CA LEU A 17 4.22 27.42 -12.54
C LEU A 17 5.41 26.48 -12.28
N ILE A 18 6.56 27.02 -11.86
CA ILE A 18 7.73 26.22 -11.51
C ILE A 18 7.41 25.31 -10.33
N SER A 19 6.74 25.84 -9.30
CA SER A 19 6.34 25.06 -8.13
C SER A 19 5.42 23.91 -8.50
N LEU A 20 4.43 24.15 -9.35
CA LEU A 20 3.51 23.13 -9.83
C LEU A 20 4.23 22.05 -10.65
N MET A 21 5.16 22.46 -11.51
CA MET A 21 5.99 21.52 -12.28
C MET A 21 6.85 20.66 -11.36
N CYS A 22 7.47 21.26 -10.36
CA CYS A 22 8.31 20.52 -9.41
C CYS A 22 7.50 19.49 -8.62
N ILE A 23 6.32 19.89 -8.13
CA ILE A 23 5.42 19.00 -7.39
C ILE A 23 4.94 17.86 -8.29
N GLY A 24 4.45 18.17 -9.49
CA GLY A 24 3.99 17.18 -10.46
C GLY A 24 5.09 16.23 -10.88
N GLY A 25 6.28 16.77 -11.17
CA GLY A 25 7.46 15.98 -11.52
C GLY A 25 7.91 15.06 -10.40
N PHE A 26 7.87 15.54 -9.16
CA PHE A 26 8.22 14.73 -7.99
C PHE A 26 7.28 13.52 -7.84
N PHE A 27 5.97 13.74 -7.91
CA PHE A 27 5.00 12.65 -7.79
C PHE A 27 5.10 11.67 -8.96
N MET A 28 5.26 12.18 -10.17
CA MET A 28 5.42 11.35 -11.36
C MET A 28 6.68 10.50 -11.28
N PHE A 29 7.81 11.09 -10.88
CA PHE A 29 9.08 10.42 -10.73
C PHE A 29 9.04 9.37 -9.63
N ARG A 30 8.40 9.68 -8.49
CA ARG A 30 8.21 8.73 -7.40
C ARG A 30 7.40 7.51 -7.84
N LYS A 31 6.33 7.72 -8.60
CA LYS A 31 5.51 6.64 -9.17
C LYS A 31 6.31 5.82 -10.17
N PHE A 32 7.11 6.48 -11.00
CA PHE A 32 7.98 5.84 -11.98
C PHE A 32 9.04 4.97 -11.29
N LEU A 33 9.68 5.46 -10.23
CA LEU A 33 10.67 4.70 -9.46
C LEU A 33 10.11 3.41 -8.88
N LYS A 34 8.84 3.40 -8.47
CA LYS A 34 8.19 2.19 -7.96
C LYS A 34 8.01 1.11 -9.04
N ARG A 35 7.97 1.51 -10.30
CA ARG A 35 7.83 0.59 -11.43
C ARG A 35 9.15 0.18 -12.05
N LEU A 36 10.26 0.82 -11.67
CA LEU A 36 11.57 0.45 -12.20
C LEU A 36 12.02 -0.90 -11.67
N PRO A 37 12.57 -1.76 -12.54
CA PRO A 37 13.17 -3.00 -12.10
C PRO A 37 14.31 -2.74 -11.13
N LYS A 38 14.36 -3.52 -10.05
CA LYS A 38 15.51 -3.53 -9.13
C LYS A 38 16.60 -4.44 -9.69
N THR A 39 17.62 -4.71 -8.88
CA THR A 39 18.74 -5.58 -9.26
C THR A 39 18.32 -7.00 -9.71
N ASP A 40 17.15 -7.46 -9.25
CA ASP A 40 16.54 -8.74 -9.63
C ASP A 40 15.69 -8.66 -10.90
N GLY A 41 15.60 -7.50 -11.54
CA GLY A 41 14.82 -7.26 -12.75
C GLY A 41 13.33 -7.02 -12.53
N LYS A 42 12.86 -6.97 -11.28
CA LYS A 42 11.45 -6.76 -10.95
C LYS A 42 11.26 -5.55 -10.05
N SER A 43 10.19 -4.77 -10.30
CA SER A 43 9.78 -3.68 -9.43
C SER A 43 8.98 -4.22 -8.22
N ASP A 44 8.73 -3.36 -7.23
CA ASP A 44 7.89 -3.75 -6.07
C ASP A 44 6.48 -4.17 -6.51
N MET A 45 5.92 -3.49 -7.51
CA MET A 45 4.61 -3.86 -8.06
C MET A 45 4.63 -5.19 -8.79
N ASP A 46 5.72 -5.49 -9.51
CA ASP A 46 5.89 -6.78 -10.18
C ASP A 46 5.95 -7.92 -9.17
N TRP A 47 6.63 -7.71 -8.05
CA TRP A 47 6.66 -8.70 -6.97
C TRP A 47 5.29 -8.91 -6.33
N GLU A 48 4.52 -7.84 -6.10
CA GLU A 48 3.16 -7.95 -5.58
C GLU A 48 2.28 -8.77 -6.52
N GLU A 49 2.32 -8.47 -7.82
CA GLU A 49 1.57 -9.20 -8.84
C GLU A 49 1.99 -10.67 -8.92
N TYR A 50 3.28 -10.93 -8.82
CA TYR A 50 3.83 -12.28 -8.80
C TYR A 50 3.28 -13.09 -7.62
N TYR A 51 3.37 -12.55 -6.42
CA TYR A 51 2.87 -13.24 -5.22
C TYR A 51 1.36 -13.48 -5.27
N ILE A 52 0.61 -12.52 -5.78
CA ILE A 52 -0.84 -12.65 -5.93
C ILE A 52 -1.18 -13.76 -6.93
N SER A 53 -0.51 -13.78 -8.09
CA SER A 53 -0.79 -14.77 -9.13
C SER A 53 -0.39 -16.18 -8.69
N GLU A 54 0.74 -16.34 -8.00
CA GLU A 54 1.21 -17.64 -7.50
C GLU A 54 0.33 -18.21 -6.38
N THR A 55 -0.37 -17.36 -5.64
CA THR A 55 -1.21 -17.77 -4.52
C THR A 55 -2.70 -17.70 -4.81
N ARG A 56 -3.09 -17.28 -6.01
CA ARG A 56 -4.51 -17.09 -6.36
C ARG A 56 -5.36 -18.33 -6.09
N HIS A 57 -4.86 -19.50 -6.40
CA HIS A 57 -5.56 -20.78 -6.20
C HIS A 57 -5.71 -21.18 -4.73
N MET A 58 -4.96 -20.52 -3.83
CA MET A 58 -4.99 -20.80 -2.39
C MET A 58 -6.10 -20.04 -1.66
N TRP A 59 -6.70 -19.04 -2.31
CA TRP A 59 -7.73 -18.19 -1.72
C TRP A 59 -9.11 -18.84 -1.85
N LYS A 60 -9.80 -18.97 -0.72
CA LYS A 60 -11.21 -19.35 -0.68
C LYS A 60 -12.07 -18.08 -0.57
N GLN A 61 -13.36 -18.21 -0.82
CA GLN A 61 -14.28 -17.08 -0.79
C GLN A 61 -14.32 -16.42 0.60
N GLU A 62 -14.24 -17.19 1.68
CA GLU A 62 -14.24 -16.68 3.04
C GLU A 62 -13.05 -15.76 3.31
N GLU A 63 -11.86 -16.14 2.84
CA GLU A 63 -10.64 -15.36 3.01
C GLU A 63 -10.67 -14.10 2.15
N ILE A 64 -11.22 -14.19 0.94
CA ILE A 64 -11.42 -13.02 0.07
C ILE A 64 -12.36 -12.02 0.74
N ASP A 65 -13.47 -12.50 1.31
CA ASP A 65 -14.44 -11.65 2.01
C ASP A 65 -13.82 -10.99 3.24
N LEU A 66 -12.98 -11.72 3.98
CA LEU A 66 -12.25 -11.15 5.12
C LEU A 66 -11.30 -10.04 4.69
N LEU A 67 -10.57 -10.24 3.60
CA LEU A 67 -9.68 -9.21 3.06
C LEU A 67 -10.47 -7.96 2.65
N GLU A 68 -11.60 -8.14 1.97
CA GLU A 68 -12.48 -7.02 1.57
C GLU A 68 -12.99 -6.24 2.80
N ASP A 69 -13.38 -6.94 3.86
CA ASP A 69 -13.77 -6.31 5.11
C ASP A 69 -12.63 -5.50 5.74
N LEU A 70 -11.41 -6.02 5.70
CA LEU A 70 -10.26 -5.34 6.27
C LEU A 70 -9.88 -4.08 5.49
N VAL A 71 -10.09 -4.05 4.19
CA VAL A 71 -9.78 -2.87 3.36
C VAL A 71 -10.95 -1.89 3.28
N HIS A 72 -12.14 -2.27 3.70
CA HIS A 72 -13.34 -1.44 3.60
C HIS A 72 -13.19 -0.03 4.24
N PRO A 73 -12.54 0.14 5.41
CA PRO A 73 -12.33 1.47 6.01
C PRO A 73 -11.37 2.36 5.22
N VAL A 74 -10.58 1.80 4.31
CA VAL A 74 -9.68 2.59 3.46
C VAL A 74 -10.52 3.42 2.49
N PRO A 75 -10.18 4.71 2.25
CA PRO A 75 -10.88 5.51 1.25
C PRO A 75 -10.89 4.82 -0.11
N GLU A 76 -12.03 4.91 -0.81
CA GLU A 76 -12.24 4.20 -2.07
C GLU A 76 -11.11 4.43 -3.09
N LEU A 77 -10.57 5.64 -3.14
CA LEU A 77 -9.48 6.01 -4.03
C LEU A 77 -8.21 5.16 -3.81
N PHE A 78 -7.95 4.76 -2.58
CA PHE A 78 -6.76 4.02 -2.19
C PHE A 78 -7.02 2.54 -1.91
N ARG A 79 -8.27 2.13 -1.98
CA ARG A 79 -8.69 0.77 -1.60
C ARG A 79 -8.04 -0.32 -2.46
N ASP A 80 -7.98 -0.11 -3.77
CA ASP A 80 -7.37 -1.08 -4.68
C ASP A 80 -5.87 -1.23 -4.44
N VAL A 81 -5.18 -0.13 -4.18
CA VAL A 81 -3.75 -0.14 -3.86
C VAL A 81 -3.49 -0.87 -2.53
N ALA A 82 -4.31 -0.59 -1.52
CA ALA A 82 -4.21 -1.27 -0.22
C ALA A 82 -4.48 -2.76 -0.34
N ARG A 83 -5.52 -3.14 -1.09
CA ARG A 83 -5.86 -4.55 -1.34
C ARG A 83 -4.70 -5.29 -1.99
N GLN A 84 -4.13 -4.72 -3.05
CA GLN A 84 -3.01 -5.32 -3.77
C GLN A 84 -1.78 -5.49 -2.88
N LYS A 85 -1.46 -4.47 -2.11
CA LYS A 85 -0.30 -4.48 -1.21
C LYS A 85 -0.45 -5.55 -0.12
N ILE A 86 -1.62 -5.62 0.49
CA ILE A 86 -1.92 -6.60 1.53
C ILE A 86 -1.94 -8.02 0.95
N ALA A 87 -2.62 -8.22 -0.17
CA ALA A 87 -2.68 -9.52 -0.84
C ALA A 87 -1.30 -9.99 -1.29
N GLY A 88 -0.46 -9.09 -1.81
CA GLY A 88 0.91 -9.40 -2.17
C GLY A 88 1.74 -9.85 -0.97
N LYS A 89 1.59 -9.19 0.17
CA LYS A 89 2.29 -9.57 1.41
C LYS A 89 1.82 -10.92 1.94
N ILE A 90 0.52 -11.17 1.91
CA ILE A 90 -0.06 -12.45 2.30
C ILE A 90 0.48 -13.56 1.38
N GLY A 91 0.53 -13.32 0.08
CA GLY A 91 1.08 -14.26 -0.88
C GLY A 91 2.55 -14.58 -0.64
N GLU A 92 3.35 -13.55 -0.35
CA GLU A 92 4.76 -13.70 0.01
C GLU A 92 4.92 -14.62 1.23
N LEU A 93 4.16 -14.36 2.30
CA LEU A 93 4.19 -15.18 3.51
C LEU A 93 3.76 -16.63 3.24
N ALA A 94 2.72 -16.82 2.43
CA ALA A 94 2.23 -18.14 2.08
C ALA A 94 3.28 -18.95 1.34
N LEU A 95 4.01 -18.33 0.42
CA LEU A 95 5.08 -19.01 -0.32
C LEU A 95 6.30 -19.29 0.57
N GLN A 96 6.65 -18.37 1.47
CA GLN A 96 7.75 -18.58 2.41
C GLN A 96 7.48 -19.71 3.38
N GLU A 97 6.26 -19.83 3.87
CA GLU A 97 5.85 -20.88 4.80
C GLU A 97 5.42 -22.17 4.11
N ARG A 98 5.36 -22.18 2.77
CA ARG A 98 4.98 -23.33 1.95
C ARG A 98 3.62 -23.91 2.34
N VAL A 99 2.66 -23.04 2.66
CA VAL A 99 1.29 -23.47 2.98
C VAL A 99 0.54 -23.82 1.70
N THR A 100 -0.48 -24.67 1.82
CA THR A 100 -1.32 -25.09 0.69
C THR A 100 -2.56 -24.24 0.51
N ALA A 101 -2.93 -23.47 1.54
CA ALA A 101 -4.12 -22.59 1.51
C ALA A 101 -3.89 -21.37 2.39
N ILE A 102 -4.54 -20.27 2.01
CA ILE A 102 -4.53 -19.05 2.81
C ILE A 102 -5.41 -19.27 4.04
N SER A 103 -4.89 -18.91 5.21
CA SER A 103 -5.62 -18.96 6.47
C SER A 103 -5.92 -17.56 7.00
N GLN A 104 -6.84 -17.45 7.96
CA GLN A 104 -7.11 -16.18 8.62
C GLN A 104 -5.86 -15.63 9.32
N ASP A 105 -5.06 -16.51 9.91
CA ASP A 105 -3.80 -16.12 10.55
C ASP A 105 -2.84 -15.45 9.56
N LEU A 106 -2.68 -16.01 8.36
CA LEU A 106 -1.87 -15.42 7.31
C LEU A 106 -2.40 -14.05 6.89
N ILE A 107 -3.72 -13.91 6.79
CA ILE A 107 -4.34 -12.64 6.41
C ILE A 107 -4.03 -11.57 7.45
N PHE A 108 -4.20 -11.86 8.74
CA PHE A 108 -3.91 -10.89 9.79
C PHE A 108 -2.42 -10.53 9.84
N ARG A 109 -1.53 -11.49 9.73
CA ARG A 109 -0.09 -11.24 9.70
C ARG A 109 0.31 -10.37 8.50
N GLY A 110 -0.17 -10.70 7.32
CA GLY A 110 0.08 -9.92 6.11
C GLY A 110 -0.48 -8.51 6.20
N TYR A 111 -1.68 -8.36 6.76
CA TYR A 111 -2.32 -7.06 6.96
C TYR A 111 -1.48 -6.17 7.89
N ILE A 112 -1.01 -6.72 9.00
CA ILE A 112 -0.17 -5.99 9.97
C ILE A 112 1.16 -5.60 9.33
N LEU A 113 1.83 -6.53 8.65
CA LEU A 113 3.12 -6.29 8.03
C LEU A 113 3.05 -5.30 6.85
N ALA A 114 1.94 -5.30 6.12
CA ALA A 114 1.73 -4.37 5.01
C ALA A 114 1.33 -2.97 5.46
N THR A 115 0.84 -2.82 6.70
CA THR A 115 0.40 -1.52 7.23
C THR A 115 1.60 -0.73 7.75
N PRO A 116 1.73 0.57 7.40
CA PRO A 116 2.79 1.41 7.95
C PRO A 116 2.72 1.48 9.49
N LYS A 117 3.88 1.58 10.13
CA LYS A 117 3.98 1.64 11.59
C LYS A 117 3.13 2.73 12.24
N ARG A 118 3.02 3.87 11.58
CA ARG A 118 2.21 5.01 12.06
C ARG A 118 0.74 4.68 12.23
N ASP A 119 0.24 3.70 11.48
CA ASP A 119 -1.17 3.31 11.47
C ASP A 119 -1.44 2.09 12.36
N HIS A 120 -0.43 1.55 13.03
CA HIS A 120 -0.58 0.36 13.87
C HIS A 120 -1.53 0.56 15.05
N LYS A 121 -1.65 1.78 15.58
CA LYS A 121 -2.62 2.07 16.65
C LYS A 121 -4.06 1.83 16.19
N PHE A 122 -4.40 2.32 15.00
CA PHE A 122 -5.72 2.13 14.41
C PHE A 122 -5.96 0.66 14.09
N LEU A 123 -4.92 -0.01 13.60
CA LEU A 123 -4.97 -1.42 13.29
C LEU A 123 -5.24 -2.27 14.52
N LYS A 124 -4.55 -2.01 15.62
CA LYS A 124 -4.78 -2.70 16.91
C LYS A 124 -6.22 -2.54 17.38
N LYS A 125 -6.73 -1.29 17.35
CA LYS A 125 -8.09 -0.99 17.74
C LYS A 125 -9.11 -1.76 16.88
N LYS A 126 -8.89 -1.79 15.56
CA LYS A 126 -9.77 -2.50 14.65
C LYS A 126 -9.75 -4.01 14.88
N LEU A 127 -8.60 -4.60 15.14
CA LEU A 127 -8.48 -6.02 15.45
C LEU A 127 -9.17 -6.38 16.78
N ILE A 128 -9.06 -5.51 17.78
CA ILE A 128 -9.80 -5.68 19.06
C ILE A 128 -11.30 -5.66 18.80
N GLU A 129 -11.80 -4.74 18.01
CA GLU A 129 -13.24 -4.65 17.65
C GLU A 129 -13.73 -5.91 16.96
N ARG A 130 -12.84 -6.62 16.25
CA ARG A 130 -13.15 -7.90 15.59
C ARG A 130 -12.95 -9.13 16.48
N ASN A 131 -12.65 -8.93 17.76
CA ASN A 131 -12.36 -10.01 18.71
C ASN A 131 -11.14 -10.84 18.34
N VAL A 132 -10.17 -10.24 17.66
CA VAL A 132 -8.89 -10.89 17.34
C VAL A 132 -7.95 -10.73 18.53
N ASP A 133 -7.27 -11.83 18.91
CA ASP A 133 -6.29 -11.80 19.98
C ASP A 133 -5.01 -11.10 19.52
N ILE A 134 -4.81 -9.86 19.97
CA ILE A 134 -3.65 -9.06 19.62
C ILE A 134 -2.35 -9.66 20.14
N LYS A 135 -2.39 -10.34 21.28
CA LYS A 135 -1.19 -10.93 21.90
C LYS A 135 -0.50 -11.91 20.97
N THR A 136 -1.27 -12.65 20.19
CA THR A 136 -0.75 -13.58 19.19
C THR A 136 0.06 -12.88 18.12
N TYR A 137 -0.28 -11.63 17.80
CA TYR A 137 0.33 -10.84 16.72
C TYR A 137 1.24 -9.72 17.22
N GLU A 138 1.47 -9.63 18.53
CA GLU A 138 2.21 -8.52 19.14
C GLU A 138 3.62 -8.33 18.53
N ASN A 139 4.27 -9.43 18.16
CA ASN A 139 5.60 -9.40 17.55
C ASN A 139 5.64 -8.71 16.18
N PHE A 140 4.50 -8.59 15.52
CA PHE A 140 4.38 -7.93 14.20
C PHE A 140 4.12 -6.44 14.32
N PHE A 141 3.71 -5.97 15.48
CA PHE A 141 3.56 -4.55 15.77
C PHE A 141 4.89 -4.01 16.29
N ILE A 142 5.37 -2.96 15.65
CA ILE A 142 6.67 -2.37 16.02
C ILE A 142 6.46 -1.00 16.64
#